data_60015cc05e669e12bf3e23d3f0de0357
#
_entry.id   60015cc05e669e12bf3e23d3f0de0357
#
_cell.length_a   1.000
_cell.length_b   1.000
_cell.length_c   1.000
_cell.angle_alpha   90.00
_cell.angle_beta   90.00
_cell.angle_gamma   90.00
#
_symmetry.space_group_name_H-M   'P 1'
#
loop_
_entity.id
_entity.type
_entity.pdbx_description
1 polymer ?
#
loop_
_entity_poly.entity_id
_entity_poly.type
_entity_poly.pdbx_seq_one_letter_code
_entity_poly.pdbx_strand_id
1 'polypeptide(L)'
;MKTIRNCGKINIINEIRDGEGRRIAADFMDKLFSAFIKRASKYMRSIDDAPFAYRERQLHSIFAPAISTITDIFLMEQPIERKWNKKINKDFKDYNGWLDYWCRYRNTDFFIEIKHNYDALTKNNNIRKTTVKNWEYANNTQLENIINEAKTYSECCKGVILFSLQVITF
;
A
#
# COMPACT_ATOMS: atom_id res chain seq x y z
N MET A 1 17.66 -6.27 8.58
CA MET A 1 17.51 -6.72 7.19
C MET A 1 17.09 -8.18 7.18
N LYS A 2 16.04 -8.52 6.45
CA LYS A 2 15.53 -9.89 6.26
C LYS A 2 15.76 -10.31 4.82
N THR A 3 16.45 -11.42 4.61
CA THR A 3 16.67 -11.98 3.27
C THR A 3 15.62 -13.04 2.97
N ILE A 4 14.90 -12.88 1.87
CA ILE A 4 14.00 -13.90 1.32
C ILE A 4 14.81 -14.69 0.30
N ARG A 5 15.13 -15.93 0.63
CA ARG A 5 16.03 -16.79 -0.15
C ARG A 5 15.68 -16.79 -1.63
N ASN A 6 16.65 -16.45 -2.48
CA ASN A 6 16.52 -16.39 -3.94
C ASN A 6 15.42 -15.45 -4.48
N CYS A 7 14.89 -14.53 -3.65
CA CYS A 7 13.80 -13.66 -4.07
C CYS A 7 14.12 -12.17 -3.86
N GLY A 8 14.87 -11.83 -2.82
CA GLY A 8 15.18 -10.45 -2.53
C GLY A 8 15.47 -10.19 -1.05
N LYS A 9 15.54 -8.93 -0.69
CA LYS A 9 15.84 -8.47 0.68
C LYS A 9 14.77 -7.50 1.14
N ILE A 10 14.41 -7.57 2.41
CA ILE A 10 13.53 -6.61 3.08
C ILE A 10 14.38 -5.87 4.11
N ASN A 11 14.48 -4.56 3.97
CA ASN A 11 15.04 -3.68 4.99
C ASN A 11 13.89 -3.07 5.77
N ILE A 12 13.88 -3.24 7.08
CA ILE A 12 12.90 -2.63 7.97
C ILE A 12 13.63 -1.54 8.74
N ILE A 13 13.17 -0.32 8.59
CA ILE A 13 13.58 0.81 9.41
C ILE A 13 12.63 0.83 10.61
N ASN A 14 13.17 0.70 11.82
CA ASN A 14 12.39 0.62 13.06
C ASN A 14 11.85 1.99 13.52
N GLU A 15 11.45 2.84 12.58
CA GLU A 15 10.85 4.15 12.83
C GLU A 15 9.31 4.12 12.80
N ILE A 16 8.69 2.95 12.88
CA ILE A 16 7.24 2.87 13.09
C ILE A 16 6.97 3.52 14.45
N ARG A 17 6.31 4.69 14.41
CA ARG A 17 5.97 5.49 15.59
C ARG A 17 5.23 4.63 16.61
N ASP A 18 5.42 4.92 17.88
CA ASP A 18 4.70 4.25 18.96
C ASP A 18 3.19 4.49 18.81
N GLY A 19 2.39 3.43 18.99
CA GLY A 19 0.94 3.48 18.87
C GLY A 19 0.31 2.11 19.03
N GLU A 20 -0.97 2.12 19.35
CA GLU A 20 -1.79 0.92 19.34
C GLU A 20 -1.80 0.29 17.94
N GLY A 21 -1.72 -1.04 17.87
CA GLY A 21 -1.70 -1.75 16.59
C GLY A 21 -0.33 -1.92 15.94
N ARG A 22 0.75 -1.30 16.44
CA ARG A 22 2.10 -1.38 15.88
C ARG A 22 2.55 -2.82 15.59
N ARG A 23 2.33 -3.75 16.54
CA ARG A 23 2.74 -5.16 16.37
C ARG A 23 1.97 -5.85 15.25
N ILE A 24 0.67 -5.58 15.15
CA ILE A 24 -0.18 -6.16 14.10
C ILE A 24 0.19 -5.58 12.74
N ALA A 25 0.44 -4.27 12.67
CA ALA A 25 0.93 -3.60 11.47
C ALA A 25 2.27 -4.20 10.99
N ALA A 26 3.23 -4.33 11.89
CA ALA A 26 4.54 -4.88 11.58
C ALA A 26 4.46 -6.35 11.11
N ASP A 27 3.65 -7.18 11.77
CA ASP A 27 3.44 -8.58 11.38
C ASP A 27 2.74 -8.70 10.03
N PHE A 28 1.70 -7.89 9.79
CA PHE A 28 1.02 -7.85 8.49
C PHE A 28 1.95 -7.41 7.36
N MET A 29 2.69 -6.32 7.55
CA MET A 29 3.63 -5.79 6.56
C MET A 29 4.76 -6.80 6.25
N ASP A 30 5.33 -7.45 7.26
CA ASP A 30 6.37 -8.46 7.06
C ASP A 30 5.86 -9.62 6.20
N LYS A 31 4.65 -10.09 6.46
CA LYS A 31 4.01 -11.15 5.67
C LYS A 31 3.70 -10.69 4.25
N LEU A 32 3.11 -9.48 4.10
CA LEU A 32 2.75 -8.92 2.81
C LEU A 32 3.98 -8.75 1.91
N PHE A 33 5.03 -8.10 2.40
CA PHE A 33 6.24 -7.91 1.62
C PHE A 33 6.96 -9.23 1.31
N SER A 34 6.95 -10.17 2.26
CA SER A 34 7.52 -11.50 2.01
C SER A 34 6.76 -12.26 0.93
N ALA A 35 5.43 -12.21 0.95
CA ALA A 35 4.58 -12.83 -0.08
C ALA A 35 4.71 -12.13 -1.43
N PHE A 36 4.69 -10.80 -1.43
CA PHE A 36 4.87 -9.99 -2.64
C PHE A 36 6.20 -10.30 -3.34
N ILE A 37 7.32 -10.25 -2.63
CA ILE A 37 8.65 -10.49 -3.19
C ILE A 37 8.76 -11.92 -3.76
N LYS A 38 8.24 -12.92 -3.05
CA LYS A 38 8.24 -14.31 -3.53
C LYS A 38 7.47 -14.46 -4.84
N ARG A 39 6.29 -13.84 -4.94
CA ARG A 39 5.45 -13.88 -6.14
C ARG A 39 6.05 -13.11 -7.30
N ALA A 40 6.52 -11.90 -7.06
CA ALA A 40 7.19 -11.09 -8.07
C ALA A 40 8.43 -11.82 -8.63
N SER A 41 9.27 -12.37 -7.75
CA SER A 41 10.44 -13.14 -8.15
C SER A 41 10.09 -14.42 -8.91
N LYS A 42 9.00 -15.12 -8.55
CA LYS A 42 8.52 -16.28 -9.30
C LYS A 42 8.07 -15.87 -10.70
N TYR A 43 7.28 -14.79 -10.80
CA TYR A 43 6.82 -14.25 -12.07
C TYR A 43 8.02 -13.90 -12.99
N MET A 44 8.96 -13.09 -12.46
CA MET A 44 10.14 -12.68 -13.22
C MET A 44 10.95 -13.87 -13.76
N ARG A 45 11.14 -14.89 -12.96
CA ARG A 45 11.87 -16.10 -13.41
C ARG A 45 11.10 -16.95 -14.42
N SER A 46 9.77 -16.89 -14.42
CA SER A 46 8.95 -17.73 -15.31
C SER A 46 8.74 -17.09 -16.68
N ILE A 47 8.77 -15.78 -16.77
CA ILE A 47 8.39 -15.01 -17.96
C ILE A 47 9.55 -14.15 -18.47
N ASP A 48 10.63 -14.04 -17.70
CA ASP A 48 11.79 -13.16 -17.95
C ASP A 48 11.39 -11.69 -18.09
N ASP A 49 10.37 -11.28 -17.32
CA ASP A 49 9.84 -9.92 -17.32
C ASP A 49 9.37 -9.52 -15.90
N ALA A 50 9.38 -8.22 -15.61
CA ALA A 50 8.97 -7.71 -14.32
C ALA A 50 7.47 -7.40 -14.29
N PRO A 51 6.71 -7.91 -13.30
CA PRO A 51 5.27 -7.67 -13.22
C PRO A 51 4.91 -6.18 -13.01
N PHE A 52 5.87 -5.38 -12.60
CA PHE A 52 5.76 -3.95 -12.34
C PHE A 52 6.44 -3.09 -13.44
N ALA A 53 6.86 -3.70 -14.56
CA ALA A 53 7.53 -2.99 -15.65
C ALA A 53 6.58 -2.10 -16.47
N TYR A 54 5.28 -2.22 -16.30
CA TYR A 54 4.32 -1.53 -17.17
C TYR A 54 3.59 -0.40 -16.45
N ARG A 55 2.66 -0.72 -15.54
CA ARG A 55 1.84 0.28 -14.84
C ARG A 55 1.37 -0.22 -13.47
N GLU A 56 0.84 0.70 -12.67
CA GLU A 56 0.26 0.41 -11.34
C GLU A 56 -0.74 -0.76 -11.37
N ARG A 57 -1.59 -0.84 -12.39
CA ARG A 57 -2.58 -1.93 -12.52
C ARG A 57 -1.98 -3.33 -12.54
N GLN A 58 -0.79 -3.51 -13.10
CA GLN A 58 -0.12 -4.83 -13.11
C GLN A 58 0.37 -5.23 -11.72
N LEU A 59 0.60 -4.29 -10.82
CA LEU A 59 0.96 -4.59 -9.43
C LEU A 59 -0.16 -5.36 -8.72
N HIS A 60 -1.42 -5.09 -9.06
CA HIS A 60 -2.56 -5.78 -8.45
C HIS A 60 -2.52 -7.29 -8.70
N SER A 61 -1.97 -7.75 -9.83
CA SER A 61 -1.79 -9.17 -10.13
C SER A 61 -0.81 -9.88 -9.18
N ILE A 62 0.02 -9.13 -8.48
CA ILE A 62 0.96 -9.64 -7.47
C ILE A 62 0.46 -9.37 -6.06
N PHE A 63 -0.07 -8.16 -5.80
CA PHE A 63 -0.54 -7.76 -4.47
C PHE A 63 -1.78 -8.54 -4.02
N ALA A 64 -2.81 -8.65 -4.84
CA ALA A 64 -4.01 -9.38 -4.46
C ALA A 64 -3.73 -10.83 -4.06
N PRO A 65 -2.99 -11.63 -4.86
CA PRO A 65 -2.59 -12.96 -4.45
C PRO A 65 -1.63 -12.97 -3.25
N ALA A 66 -0.84 -11.92 -3.02
CA ALA A 66 -0.01 -11.82 -1.82
C ALA A 66 -0.87 -11.62 -0.57
N ILE A 67 -1.87 -10.72 -0.62
CA ILE A 67 -2.82 -10.51 0.46
C ILE A 67 -3.60 -11.80 0.76
N SER A 68 -4.07 -12.51 -0.27
CA SER A 68 -4.83 -13.76 -0.10
C SER A 68 -4.07 -14.88 0.61
N THR A 69 -2.73 -14.81 0.69
CA THR A 69 -1.94 -15.76 1.51
C THR A 69 -1.92 -15.40 3.00
N ILE A 70 -2.42 -14.22 3.35
CA ILE A 70 -2.38 -13.69 4.72
C ILE A 70 -3.76 -13.70 5.34
N THR A 71 -4.78 -13.37 4.54
CA THR A 71 -6.17 -13.33 4.93
C THR A 71 -7.09 -13.62 3.75
N ASP A 72 -8.19 -14.30 4.01
CA ASP A 72 -9.26 -14.55 3.02
C ASP A 72 -10.26 -13.39 2.97
N ILE A 73 -10.16 -12.45 3.92
CA ILE A 73 -11.09 -11.31 4.06
C ILE A 73 -10.40 -10.08 3.47
N PHE A 74 -10.57 -9.85 2.16
CA PHE A 74 -10.10 -8.66 1.49
C PHE A 74 -10.96 -8.30 0.28
N LEU A 75 -10.98 -7.02 -0.05
CA LEU A 75 -11.60 -6.48 -1.26
C LEU A 75 -10.59 -5.61 -2.00
N MET A 76 -10.62 -5.68 -3.32
CA MET A 76 -9.93 -4.77 -4.22
C MET A 76 -10.88 -3.69 -4.70
N GLU A 77 -10.34 -2.52 -4.99
CA GLU A 77 -11.13 -1.40 -5.50
C GLU A 77 -12.39 -1.16 -4.65
N GLN A 78 -12.20 -1.05 -3.33
CA GLN A 78 -13.27 -0.75 -2.39
C GLN A 78 -13.83 0.64 -2.69
N PRO A 79 -15.12 0.81 -3.02
CA PRO A 79 -15.71 2.12 -3.17
C PRO A 79 -15.70 2.84 -1.82
N ILE A 80 -15.24 4.08 -1.82
CA ILE A 80 -15.14 4.92 -0.64
C ILE A 80 -15.68 6.32 -0.93
N GLU A 81 -16.31 6.93 0.05
CA GLU A 81 -16.70 8.32 0.01
C GLU A 81 -15.50 9.20 0.38
N ARG A 82 -14.96 9.93 -0.58
CA ARG A 82 -13.86 10.87 -0.32
C ARG A 82 -14.43 12.26 -0.04
N LYS A 83 -14.30 12.72 1.20
CA LYS A 83 -14.69 14.09 1.58
C LYS A 83 -13.56 15.05 1.23
N TRP A 84 -13.83 15.93 0.27
CA TRP A 84 -12.89 16.97 -0.12
C TRP A 84 -12.78 18.03 0.99
N ASN A 85 -11.59 18.50 1.24
CA ASN A 85 -11.38 19.58 2.21
C ASN A 85 -11.88 20.91 1.62
N LYS A 86 -13.09 21.34 2.02
CA LYS A 86 -13.81 22.53 1.53
C LYS A 86 -13.04 23.86 1.66
N LYS A 87 -11.91 23.86 2.38
CA LYS A 87 -11.05 25.05 2.53
C LYS A 87 -10.26 25.40 1.27
N ILE A 88 -10.08 24.47 0.34
CA ILE A 88 -9.24 24.66 -0.85
C ILE A 88 -10.06 24.94 -2.11
N ASN A 89 -11.27 24.42 -2.20
CA ASN A 89 -12.13 24.66 -3.39
C ASN A 89 -13.61 24.55 -3.02
N LYS A 90 -14.36 25.65 -3.12
CA LYS A 90 -15.77 25.76 -2.70
C LYS A 90 -16.75 25.02 -3.63
N ASP A 91 -16.32 24.65 -4.83
CA ASP A 91 -17.20 24.15 -5.90
C ASP A 91 -17.14 22.62 -6.12
N PHE A 92 -16.33 21.90 -5.35
CA PHE A 92 -16.25 20.45 -5.53
C PHE A 92 -17.19 19.71 -4.56
N LYS A 93 -18.07 18.90 -5.14
CA LYS A 93 -18.89 17.92 -4.40
C LYS A 93 -18.01 16.77 -3.92
N ASP A 94 -18.42 16.17 -2.79
CA ASP A 94 -17.86 14.88 -2.35
C ASP A 94 -17.94 13.90 -3.53
N TYR A 95 -16.85 13.21 -3.82
CA TYR A 95 -16.80 12.30 -4.96
C TYR A 95 -16.51 10.88 -4.49
N ASN A 96 -17.10 9.92 -5.15
CA ASN A 96 -16.80 8.53 -4.93
C ASN A 96 -15.39 8.23 -5.44
N GLY A 97 -14.57 7.71 -4.57
CA GLY A 97 -13.24 7.23 -4.89
C GLY A 97 -13.14 5.72 -4.75
N TRP A 98 -11.99 5.21 -5.08
CA TRP A 98 -11.66 3.79 -4.92
C TRP A 98 -10.43 3.69 -4.03
N LEU A 99 -10.49 2.81 -3.05
CA LEU A 99 -9.36 2.36 -2.28
C LEU A 99 -8.79 1.11 -2.96
N ASP A 100 -7.48 1.05 -3.14
CA ASP A 100 -6.89 -0.09 -3.83
C ASP A 100 -7.17 -1.41 -3.11
N TYR A 101 -7.01 -1.45 -1.79
CA TYR A 101 -7.34 -2.63 -0.99
C TYR A 101 -7.90 -2.27 0.39
N TRP A 102 -8.92 -3.00 0.78
CA TRP A 102 -9.31 -3.18 2.16
C TRP A 102 -9.11 -4.65 2.53
N CYS A 103 -8.60 -4.93 3.74
CA CYS A 103 -8.53 -6.29 4.25
C CYS A 103 -8.59 -6.32 5.77
N ARG A 104 -9.07 -7.44 6.32
CA ARG A 104 -9.10 -7.70 7.76
C ARG A 104 -8.07 -8.77 8.12
N TYR A 105 -7.19 -8.43 9.06
CA TYR A 105 -6.20 -9.35 9.58
C TYR A 105 -6.17 -9.27 11.12
N ARG A 106 -6.34 -10.43 11.80
CA ARG A 106 -6.38 -10.52 13.27
C ARG A 106 -7.32 -9.50 13.92
N ASN A 107 -8.51 -9.34 13.33
CA ASN A 107 -9.54 -8.40 13.80
C ASN A 107 -9.12 -6.92 13.75
N THR A 108 -8.19 -6.58 12.84
CA THR A 108 -7.76 -5.22 12.51
C THR A 108 -7.98 -4.99 11.03
N ASP A 109 -8.58 -3.88 10.68
CA ASP A 109 -8.85 -3.49 9.30
C ASP A 109 -7.67 -2.68 8.75
N PHE A 110 -7.24 -3.04 7.56
CA PHE A 110 -6.17 -2.38 6.83
C PHE A 110 -6.74 -1.71 5.59
N PHE A 111 -6.48 -0.43 5.45
CA PHE A 111 -6.80 0.37 4.28
C PHE A 111 -5.48 0.69 3.57
N ILE A 112 -5.36 0.23 2.33
CA ILE A 112 -4.09 0.23 1.61
C ILE A 112 -4.27 0.99 0.30
N GLU A 113 -3.43 2.01 0.09
CA GLU A 113 -3.29 2.72 -1.18
C GLU A 113 -1.93 2.37 -1.79
N ILE A 114 -1.90 2.04 -3.08
CA ILE A 114 -0.67 1.67 -3.78
C ILE A 114 -0.35 2.73 -4.83
N LYS A 115 0.90 3.09 -4.93
CA LYS A 115 1.42 3.94 -6.00
C LYS A 115 2.59 3.29 -6.68
N HIS A 116 2.68 3.50 -7.97
CA HIS A 116 3.78 3.04 -8.79
C HIS A 116 4.42 4.21 -9.52
N ASN A 117 5.74 4.26 -9.49
CA ASN A 117 6.51 5.22 -10.27
C ASN A 117 7.74 4.54 -10.90
N TYR A 118 8.11 5.06 -12.06
CA TYR A 118 9.41 4.77 -12.65
C TYR A 118 10.39 5.83 -12.19
N ASP A 119 11.55 5.38 -11.76
CA ASP A 119 12.64 6.28 -11.40
C ASP A 119 13.94 5.84 -12.07
N ALA A 120 14.88 6.75 -12.18
CA ALA A 120 16.22 6.42 -12.63
C ALA A 120 17.15 6.46 -11.42
N LEU A 121 17.96 5.43 -11.26
CA LEU A 121 19.07 5.48 -10.32
C LEU A 121 20.00 6.61 -10.73
N THR A 122 19.93 7.72 -10.00
CA THR A 122 20.89 8.82 -10.17
C THR A 122 22.24 8.38 -9.63
N LYS A 123 23.33 9.05 -10.05
CA LYS A 123 24.68 8.78 -9.52
C LYS A 123 24.76 8.83 -7.99
N ASN A 124 23.81 9.52 -7.35
CA ASN A 124 23.72 9.67 -5.88
C ASN A 124 22.66 8.77 -5.25
N ASN A 125 22.08 7.82 -5.99
CA ASN A 125 20.97 6.95 -5.53
C ASN A 125 19.76 7.72 -4.97
N ASN A 126 19.53 8.94 -5.42
CA ASN A 126 18.41 9.75 -4.96
C ASN A 126 17.15 9.48 -5.79
N ILE A 127 16.03 9.30 -5.12
CA ILE A 127 14.70 9.23 -5.72
C ILE A 127 14.31 10.62 -6.25
N ARG A 128 13.65 10.66 -7.41
CA ARG A 128 13.18 11.94 -8.00
C ARG A 128 12.16 12.63 -7.11
N LYS A 129 12.20 13.95 -7.11
CA LYS A 129 11.23 14.78 -6.39
C LYS A 129 9.77 14.50 -6.80
N THR A 130 9.51 14.15 -8.06
CA THR A 130 8.19 13.77 -8.55
C THR A 130 7.67 12.48 -7.91
N THR A 131 8.54 11.48 -7.76
CA THR A 131 8.21 10.21 -7.09
C THR A 131 7.88 10.44 -5.63
N VAL A 132 8.66 11.27 -4.93
CA VAL A 132 8.40 11.65 -3.54
C VAL A 132 7.05 12.39 -3.42
N LYS A 133 6.79 13.37 -4.28
CA LYS A 133 5.51 14.11 -4.29
C LYS A 133 4.30 13.22 -4.52
N ASN A 134 4.39 12.23 -5.41
CA ASN A 134 3.30 11.30 -5.64
C ASN A 134 3.00 10.44 -4.41
N TRP A 135 4.04 10.03 -3.70
CA TRP A 135 3.89 9.30 -2.45
C TRP A 135 3.30 10.17 -1.32
N GLU A 136 3.79 11.40 -1.18
CA GLU A 136 3.24 12.39 -0.25
C GLU A 136 1.76 12.67 -0.54
N TYR A 137 1.37 12.76 -1.82
CA TYR A 137 -0.03 12.92 -2.20
C TYR A 137 -0.89 11.71 -1.77
N ALA A 138 -0.40 10.49 -1.97
CA ALA A 138 -1.11 9.29 -1.52
C ALA A 138 -1.30 9.28 0.00
N ASN A 139 -0.26 9.64 0.77
CA ASN A 139 -0.32 9.69 2.22
C ASN A 139 -1.19 10.84 2.74
N ASN A 140 -0.91 12.06 2.29
CA ASN A 140 -1.44 13.28 2.91
C ASN A 140 -2.79 13.69 2.32
N THR A 141 -3.21 13.10 1.20
CA THR A 141 -4.48 13.44 0.57
C THR A 141 -5.40 12.24 0.45
N GLN A 142 -4.94 11.15 -0.17
CA GLN A 142 -5.80 10.01 -0.42
C GLN A 142 -6.16 9.28 0.88
N LEU A 143 -5.19 8.98 1.74
CA LEU A 143 -5.46 8.30 3.01
C LEU A 143 -6.15 9.20 4.03
N GLU A 144 -5.79 10.50 4.11
CA GLU A 144 -6.48 11.42 5.02
C GLU A 144 -7.97 11.55 4.70
N ASN A 145 -8.33 11.55 3.41
CA ASN A 145 -9.73 11.67 2.99
C ASN A 145 -10.60 10.47 3.38
N ILE A 146 -10.01 9.33 3.68
CA ILE A 146 -10.75 8.12 4.12
C ILE A 146 -10.75 7.90 5.63
N ILE A 147 -10.06 8.74 6.41
CA ILE A 147 -9.98 8.57 7.88
C ILE A 147 -11.38 8.52 8.52
N ASN A 148 -12.31 9.37 8.08
CA ASN A 148 -13.65 9.41 8.65
C ASN A 148 -14.45 8.15 8.33
N GLU A 149 -14.33 7.62 7.12
CA GLU A 149 -14.95 6.36 6.73
C GLU A 149 -14.30 5.19 7.46
N ALA A 150 -12.98 5.17 7.54
CA ALA A 150 -12.24 4.15 8.29
C ALA A 150 -12.68 4.07 9.77
N LYS A 151 -13.06 5.20 10.39
CA LYS A 151 -13.57 5.23 11.76
C LYS A 151 -14.89 4.46 11.92
N THR A 152 -15.76 4.42 10.91
CA THR A 152 -17.01 3.64 10.98
C THR A 152 -16.73 2.13 11.06
N TYR A 153 -15.67 1.66 10.43
CA TYR A 153 -15.23 0.26 10.51
C TYR A 153 -14.63 -0.10 11.87
N SER A 154 -14.11 0.88 12.62
CA SER A 154 -13.53 0.64 13.94
C SER A 154 -14.55 0.14 14.97
N GLU A 155 -15.84 0.37 14.75
CA GLU A 155 -16.92 -0.16 15.59
C GLU A 155 -17.04 -1.69 15.47
N CYS A 156 -16.60 -2.27 14.35
CA CYS A 156 -16.71 -3.70 14.05
C CYS A 156 -15.38 -4.47 14.21
N CYS A 157 -14.30 -3.79 14.59
CA CYS A 157 -12.97 -4.40 14.72
C CYS A 157 -12.17 -3.79 15.87
N LYS A 158 -11.02 -4.40 16.21
CA LYS A 158 -10.14 -3.90 17.29
C LYS A 158 -9.34 -2.66 16.93
N GLY A 159 -9.24 -2.33 15.66
CA GLY A 159 -8.50 -1.17 15.20
C GLY A 159 -8.48 -1.06 13.68
N VAL A 160 -8.09 0.12 13.23
CA VAL A 160 -7.97 0.46 11.82
C VAL A 160 -6.58 0.99 11.54
N ILE A 161 -5.96 0.49 10.49
CA ILE A 161 -4.62 0.89 10.05
C ILE A 161 -4.69 1.34 8.60
N LEU A 162 -4.23 2.56 8.34
CA LEU A 162 -4.13 3.12 7.00
C LEU A 162 -2.65 3.20 6.61
N PHE A 163 -2.31 2.75 5.42
CA PHE A 163 -0.97 2.94 4.88
C PHE A 163 -0.94 3.02 3.37
N SER A 164 0.04 3.73 2.84
CA SER A 164 0.33 3.76 1.42
C SER A 164 1.62 3.02 1.11
N LEU A 165 1.64 2.34 -0.02
CA LEU A 165 2.79 1.64 -0.55
C LEU A 165 3.26 2.34 -1.82
N GLN A 166 4.55 2.66 -1.86
CA GLN A 166 5.19 3.14 -3.08
C GLN A 166 6.04 2.03 -3.67
N VAL A 167 5.69 1.58 -4.87
CA VAL A 167 6.53 0.69 -5.67
C VAL A 167 7.32 1.53 -6.67
N ILE A 168 8.63 1.39 -6.67
CA ILE A 168 9.54 2.14 -7.55
C ILE A 168 10.27 1.13 -8.43
N THR A 169 10.16 1.31 -9.74
CA THR A 169 10.91 0.54 -10.74
C THR A 169 12.03 1.41 -11.29
N PHE A 170 13.23 0.83 -11.41
CA PHE A 170 14.44 1.48 -11.91
C PHE A 170 14.85 0.88 -13.24
#